data_63598d930d38d741820ef084d86335c1
#
_entry.id   63598d930d38d741820ef084d86335c1
#
_cell.length_a   1.000
_cell.length_b   1.000
_cell.length_c   1.000
_cell.angle_alpha   90.00
_cell.angle_beta   90.00
_cell.angle_gamma   90.00
#
_symmetry.space_group_name_H-M   'P 1'
#
loop_
_entity.id
_entity.type
_entity.pdbx_description
1 polymer ?
#
loop_
_entity_poly.entity_id
_entity_poly.type
_entity_poly.pdbx_seq_one_letter_code
_entity_poly.pdbx_strand_id
1 'polypeptide(L)'
;MAAHLKHNLGRAWRHFSSSTAAAKRAFPAETLDAITAAVVAGEQTHRGEIRLVVEKSLPLAAAWDGVTNRQRALAMFAECGVWDTADNCGVLIYINLAEHKVDIVADRGIDRCIDAATWQAVCNTMTAGFAKGKFHDSTLAAITHVNELLRTHFPANGNRPNELPDRPVML
;
A
#
# COMPACT_ATOMS: atom_id res chain seq x y z
N MET A 1 -21.20 -10.49 -22.70
CA MET A 1 -19.89 -10.90 -23.21
C MET A 1 -19.09 -9.72 -23.80
N ALA A 2 -19.62 -8.94 -24.74
CA ALA A 2 -18.91 -7.80 -25.37
C ALA A 2 -18.52 -6.66 -24.42
N ALA A 3 -19.32 -6.33 -23.40
CA ALA A 3 -19.01 -5.27 -22.42
C ALA A 3 -17.83 -5.64 -21.52
N HIS A 4 -17.73 -6.90 -21.12
CA HIS A 4 -16.64 -7.42 -20.30
C HIS A 4 -15.30 -7.39 -21.07
N LEU A 5 -15.35 -7.76 -22.37
CA LEU A 5 -14.18 -7.74 -23.24
C LEU A 5 -13.65 -6.31 -23.45
N LYS A 6 -14.54 -5.33 -23.67
CA LYS A 6 -14.17 -3.90 -23.81
C LYS A 6 -13.58 -3.33 -22.52
N HIS A 7 -14.12 -3.71 -21.36
CA HIS A 7 -13.61 -3.28 -20.07
C HIS A 7 -12.18 -3.81 -19.82
N ASN A 8 -11.95 -5.10 -20.09
CA ASN A 8 -10.63 -5.72 -19.91
C ASN A 8 -9.61 -5.16 -20.90
N LEU A 9 -10.01 -4.88 -22.15
CA LEU A 9 -9.14 -4.27 -23.15
C LEU A 9 -8.69 -2.86 -22.73
N GLY A 10 -9.60 -2.01 -22.25
CA GLY A 10 -9.27 -0.67 -21.78
C GLY A 10 -8.42 -0.69 -20.51
N ARG A 11 -8.60 -1.69 -19.65
CA ARG A 11 -7.79 -1.91 -18.47
C ARG A 11 -6.37 -2.35 -18.85
N ALA A 12 -6.24 -3.36 -19.70
CA ALA A 12 -4.94 -3.84 -20.21
C ALA A 12 -4.16 -2.72 -20.90
N TRP A 13 -4.85 -1.86 -21.69
CA TRP A 13 -4.22 -0.69 -22.32
C TRP A 13 -3.65 0.32 -21.31
N ARG A 14 -4.35 0.63 -20.22
CA ARG A 14 -3.83 1.50 -19.14
C ARG A 14 -2.56 0.92 -18.53
N HIS A 15 -2.53 -0.38 -18.23
CA HIS A 15 -1.35 -1.05 -17.68
C HIS A 15 -0.19 -1.07 -18.70
N PHE A 16 -0.47 -1.30 -19.96
CA PHE A 16 0.54 -1.27 -21.02
C PHE A 16 1.13 0.13 -21.22
N SER A 17 0.30 1.19 -21.15
CA SER A 17 0.75 2.59 -21.36
C SER A 17 1.39 3.22 -20.12
N SER A 18 1.35 2.57 -18.96
CA SER A 18 2.01 3.06 -17.74
C SER A 18 3.52 3.08 -17.90
N SER A 19 4.13 4.25 -17.75
CA SER A 19 5.57 4.39 -17.94
C SER A 19 6.33 4.38 -16.60
N THR A 20 7.51 3.78 -16.59
CA THR A 20 8.44 3.84 -15.45
C THR A 20 8.81 5.29 -15.09
N ALA A 21 8.87 6.18 -16.09
CA ALA A 21 9.14 7.59 -15.86
C ALA A 21 7.96 8.29 -15.11
N ALA A 22 6.72 7.89 -15.37
CA ALA A 22 5.56 8.41 -14.63
C ALA A 22 5.58 7.92 -13.16
N ALA A 23 5.91 6.66 -12.92
CA ALA A 23 6.05 6.12 -11.56
C ALA A 23 7.17 6.84 -10.79
N LYS A 24 8.33 7.07 -11.40
CA LYS A 24 9.44 7.84 -10.79
C LYS A 24 9.09 9.31 -10.52
N ARG A 25 8.21 9.92 -11.31
CA ARG A 25 7.71 11.28 -11.05
C ARG A 25 6.71 11.31 -9.91
N ALA A 26 5.85 10.30 -9.81
CA ALA A 26 4.88 10.18 -8.73
C ALA A 26 5.57 9.89 -7.38
N PHE A 27 6.60 9.04 -7.39
CA PHE A 27 7.40 8.64 -6.23
C PHE A 27 8.90 8.83 -6.52
N PRO A 28 9.40 10.09 -6.53
CA PRO A 28 10.84 10.37 -6.65
C PRO A 28 11.57 9.91 -5.38
N ALA A 29 12.90 9.83 -5.44
CA ALA A 29 13.73 9.34 -4.34
C ALA A 29 13.46 10.06 -3.02
N GLU A 30 13.31 11.39 -3.05
CA GLU A 30 13.00 12.19 -1.87
C GLU A 30 11.66 11.80 -1.21
N THR A 31 10.64 11.45 -2.03
CA THR A 31 9.37 10.93 -1.52
C THR A 31 9.54 9.56 -0.88
N LEU A 32 10.31 8.67 -1.48
CA LEU A 32 10.59 7.34 -0.93
C LEU A 32 11.38 7.45 0.39
N ASP A 33 12.32 8.36 0.47
CA ASP A 33 13.10 8.61 1.69
C ASP A 33 12.22 9.22 2.81
N ALA A 34 11.32 10.15 2.47
CA ALA A 34 10.35 10.72 3.42
C ALA A 34 9.38 9.66 3.95
N ILE A 35 8.89 8.76 3.07
CA ILE A 35 8.05 7.62 3.44
C ILE A 35 8.80 6.70 4.41
N THR A 36 10.04 6.33 4.07
CA THR A 36 10.89 5.49 4.93
C THR A 36 11.06 6.13 6.30
N ALA A 37 11.38 7.42 6.36
CA ALA A 37 11.52 8.13 7.63
C ALA A 37 10.23 8.15 8.46
N ALA A 38 9.07 8.31 7.83
CA ALA A 38 7.77 8.30 8.49
C ALA A 38 7.40 6.91 9.03
N VAL A 39 7.74 5.83 8.31
CA VAL A 39 7.57 4.45 8.79
C VAL A 39 8.46 4.20 9.99
N VAL A 40 9.77 4.43 9.88
CA VAL A 40 10.74 4.27 10.98
C VAL A 40 10.33 5.02 12.24
N ALA A 41 9.91 6.28 12.08
CA ALA A 41 9.48 7.10 13.23
C ALA A 41 8.20 6.56 13.89
N GLY A 42 7.27 6.03 13.10
CA GLY A 42 6.04 5.42 13.59
C GLY A 42 6.31 4.14 14.37
N GLU A 43 7.11 3.25 13.84
CA GLU A 43 7.45 1.94 14.44
C GLU A 43 8.18 2.04 15.78
N GLN A 44 8.76 3.19 16.09
CA GLN A 44 9.26 3.47 17.45
C GLN A 44 8.12 3.66 18.47
N THR A 45 6.90 3.95 18.03
CA THR A 45 5.75 4.26 18.90
C THR A 45 4.73 3.13 19.02
N HIS A 46 4.83 2.11 18.18
CA HIS A 46 3.93 0.95 18.13
C HIS A 46 4.68 -0.33 17.76
N ARG A 47 3.96 -1.46 17.87
CA ARG A 47 4.49 -2.80 17.56
C ARG A 47 4.18 -3.27 16.14
N GLY A 48 3.40 -2.47 15.40
CA GLY A 48 3.03 -2.81 14.03
C GLY A 48 4.17 -2.55 13.06
N GLU A 49 4.27 -3.37 12.03
CA GLU A 49 5.25 -3.28 10.94
C GLU A 49 4.53 -2.83 9.67
N ILE A 50 5.03 -1.77 9.02
CA ILE A 50 4.40 -1.19 7.83
C ILE A 50 5.23 -1.48 6.59
N ARG A 51 4.63 -2.20 5.64
CA ARG A 51 5.20 -2.42 4.32
C ARG A 51 4.47 -1.62 3.26
N LEU A 52 5.19 -0.81 2.48
CA LEU A 52 4.61 -0.08 1.36
C LEU A 52 5.10 -0.65 0.03
N VAL A 53 4.18 -0.96 -0.87
CA VAL A 53 4.45 -1.45 -2.22
C VAL A 53 3.79 -0.52 -3.23
N VAL A 54 4.58 0.02 -4.15
CA VAL A 54 4.11 0.82 -5.28
C VAL A 54 4.32 0.02 -6.56
N GLU A 55 3.27 -0.48 -7.14
CA GLU A 55 3.29 -1.19 -8.42
C GLU A 55 2.88 -0.23 -9.54
N LYS A 56 3.78 -0.04 -10.50
CA LYS A 56 3.54 0.82 -11.67
C LYS A 56 2.31 0.37 -12.44
N SER A 57 2.21 -0.91 -12.71
CA SER A 57 1.12 -1.55 -13.44
C SER A 57 1.11 -3.05 -13.16
N LEU A 58 -0.08 -3.65 -13.15
CA LEU A 58 -0.17 -5.12 -13.11
C LEU A 58 0.52 -5.74 -14.31
N PRO A 59 1.06 -6.96 -14.17
CA PRO A 59 1.44 -7.78 -15.31
C PRO A 59 0.27 -7.88 -16.30
N LEU A 60 0.57 -7.81 -17.60
CA LEU A 60 -0.47 -7.72 -18.64
C LEU A 60 -1.47 -8.89 -18.58
N ALA A 61 -0.97 -10.11 -18.31
CA ALA A 61 -1.82 -11.28 -18.11
C ALA A 61 -2.78 -11.10 -16.94
N ALA A 62 -2.30 -10.64 -15.78
CA ALA A 62 -3.13 -10.41 -14.60
C ALA A 62 -4.19 -9.31 -14.85
N ALA A 63 -3.82 -8.25 -15.58
CA ALA A 63 -4.75 -7.20 -15.97
C ALA A 63 -5.83 -7.72 -16.92
N TRP A 64 -5.47 -8.59 -17.86
CA TRP A 64 -6.36 -9.26 -18.79
C TRP A 64 -7.30 -10.25 -18.10
N ASP A 65 -6.78 -11.07 -17.19
CA ASP A 65 -7.52 -12.07 -16.42
C ASP A 65 -8.45 -11.44 -15.35
N GLY A 66 -8.44 -10.11 -15.24
CA GLY A 66 -9.33 -9.39 -14.35
C GLY A 66 -8.92 -9.44 -12.87
N VAL A 67 -7.66 -9.74 -12.57
CA VAL A 67 -7.14 -9.70 -11.19
C VAL A 67 -7.45 -8.34 -10.57
N THR A 68 -8.20 -8.34 -9.47
CA THR A 68 -8.57 -7.12 -8.77
C THR A 68 -7.40 -6.52 -7.99
N ASN A 69 -7.49 -5.22 -7.66
CA ASN A 69 -6.48 -4.57 -6.83
C ASN A 69 -6.32 -5.28 -5.47
N ARG A 70 -7.44 -5.67 -4.85
CA ARG A 70 -7.45 -6.42 -3.59
C ARG A 70 -6.77 -7.79 -3.69
N GLN A 71 -7.01 -8.54 -4.77
CA GLN A 71 -6.33 -9.83 -4.99
C GLN A 71 -4.82 -9.64 -5.15
N ARG A 72 -4.40 -8.60 -5.88
CA ARG A 72 -2.98 -8.28 -6.02
C ARG A 72 -2.35 -7.84 -4.71
N ALA A 73 -3.04 -7.01 -3.92
CA ALA A 73 -2.59 -6.61 -2.58
C ALA A 73 -2.39 -7.83 -1.65
N LEU A 74 -3.32 -8.79 -1.67
CA LEU A 74 -3.18 -10.03 -0.90
C LEU A 74 -1.99 -10.87 -1.36
N ALA A 75 -1.74 -10.96 -2.66
CA ALA A 75 -0.54 -11.61 -3.18
C ALA A 75 0.74 -10.91 -2.71
N MET A 76 0.79 -9.58 -2.77
CA MET A 76 1.94 -8.80 -2.28
C MET A 76 2.14 -8.93 -0.77
N PHE A 77 1.06 -9.00 0.01
CA PHE A 77 1.13 -9.27 1.45
C PHE A 77 1.85 -10.59 1.75
N ALA A 78 1.56 -11.63 0.97
CA ALA A 78 2.22 -12.92 1.09
C ALA A 78 3.67 -12.89 0.54
N GLU A 79 3.87 -12.33 -0.65
CA GLU A 79 5.18 -12.27 -1.32
C GLU A 79 6.21 -11.45 -0.54
N CYS A 80 5.76 -10.35 0.11
CA CYS A 80 6.62 -9.51 0.94
C CYS A 80 6.79 -10.01 2.39
N GLY A 81 6.19 -11.13 2.76
CA GLY A 81 6.29 -11.72 4.10
C GLY A 81 5.63 -10.87 5.20
N VAL A 82 4.65 -10.02 4.85
CA VAL A 82 4.03 -9.09 5.82
C VAL A 82 3.25 -9.83 6.92
N TRP A 83 2.87 -11.07 6.65
CA TRP A 83 2.22 -11.98 7.61
C TRP A 83 3.18 -12.58 8.65
N ASP A 84 4.51 -12.51 8.39
CA ASP A 84 5.53 -13.17 9.22
C ASP A 84 6.11 -12.18 10.25
N THR A 85 5.24 -11.66 11.10
CA THR A 85 5.62 -10.81 12.23
C THR A 85 5.26 -11.48 13.56
N ALA A 86 6.07 -11.30 14.59
CA ALA A 86 5.95 -11.98 15.88
C ALA A 86 4.56 -11.79 16.53
N ASP A 87 3.98 -10.58 16.39
CA ASP A 87 2.68 -10.24 16.99
C ASP A 87 1.49 -10.33 16.01
N ASN A 88 1.69 -10.84 14.80
CA ASN A 88 0.70 -10.77 13.70
C ASN A 88 0.19 -9.35 13.48
N CYS A 89 1.09 -8.40 13.41
CA CYS A 89 0.81 -6.96 13.35
C CYS A 89 1.41 -6.26 12.12
N GLY A 90 1.61 -7.01 11.02
CA GLY A 90 2.01 -6.46 9.74
C GLY A 90 0.86 -5.74 9.01
N VAL A 91 1.18 -4.62 8.36
CA VAL A 91 0.28 -3.84 7.51
C VAL A 91 0.93 -3.59 6.16
N LEU A 92 0.28 -4.04 5.09
CA LEU A 92 0.66 -3.68 3.73
C LEU A 92 -0.18 -2.49 3.24
N ILE A 93 0.48 -1.45 2.76
CA ILE A 93 -0.13 -0.41 1.92
C ILE A 93 0.28 -0.69 0.49
N TYR A 94 -0.67 -1.13 -0.34
CA TYR A 94 -0.45 -1.43 -1.75
C TYR A 94 -1.03 -0.35 -2.65
N ILE A 95 -0.20 0.20 -3.53
CA ILE A 95 -0.56 1.27 -4.47
C ILE A 95 -0.40 0.75 -5.90
N ASN A 96 -1.49 0.78 -6.68
CA ASN A 96 -1.50 0.52 -8.11
C ASN A 96 -1.60 1.85 -8.87
N LEU A 97 -0.49 2.30 -9.45
CA LEU A 97 -0.42 3.61 -10.12
C LEU A 97 -1.24 3.66 -11.41
N ALA A 98 -1.26 2.58 -12.19
CA ALA A 98 -2.01 2.54 -13.46
C ALA A 98 -3.52 2.72 -13.26
N GLU A 99 -4.05 2.29 -12.11
CA GLU A 99 -5.47 2.41 -11.79
C GLU A 99 -5.77 3.50 -10.76
N HIS A 100 -4.75 4.17 -10.21
CA HIS A 100 -4.86 5.10 -9.07
C HIS A 100 -5.62 4.48 -7.90
N LYS A 101 -5.36 3.21 -7.61
CA LYS A 101 -6.01 2.47 -6.53
C LYS A 101 -5.05 2.18 -5.41
N VAL A 102 -5.59 2.16 -4.21
CA VAL A 102 -4.90 1.77 -2.99
C VAL A 102 -5.71 0.70 -2.29
N ASP A 103 -5.02 -0.32 -1.78
CA ASP A 103 -5.58 -1.30 -0.85
C ASP A 103 -4.66 -1.42 0.37
N ILE A 104 -5.27 -1.56 1.55
CA ILE A 104 -4.56 -1.89 2.79
C ILE A 104 -4.93 -3.32 3.18
N VAL A 105 -3.91 -4.13 3.46
CA VAL A 105 -4.05 -5.48 4.00
C VAL A 105 -3.38 -5.50 5.36
N ALA A 106 -4.17 -5.74 6.40
CA ALA A 106 -3.70 -5.90 7.77
C ALA A 106 -3.65 -7.37 8.16
N ASP A 107 -2.67 -7.75 8.98
CA ASP A 107 -2.61 -9.10 9.55
C ASP A 107 -3.68 -9.28 10.63
N ARG A 108 -3.91 -10.54 10.99
CA ARG A 108 -4.98 -11.01 11.88
C ARG A 108 -5.03 -10.31 13.24
N GLY A 109 -3.87 -9.95 13.79
CA GLY A 109 -3.80 -9.23 15.06
C GLY A 109 -4.46 -7.87 14.96
N ILE A 110 -4.19 -7.15 13.87
CA ILE A 110 -4.70 -5.80 13.61
C ILE A 110 -6.14 -5.82 13.13
N ASP A 111 -6.49 -6.75 12.23
CA ASP A 111 -7.82 -6.85 11.62
C ASP A 111 -8.95 -7.08 12.66
N ARG A 112 -8.60 -7.60 13.84
CA ARG A 112 -9.54 -7.77 14.97
C ARG A 112 -9.83 -6.46 15.71
N CYS A 113 -8.97 -5.47 15.61
CA CYS A 113 -9.01 -4.23 16.39
C CYS A 113 -9.43 -3.02 15.56
N ILE A 114 -9.15 -3.05 14.25
CA ILE A 114 -9.41 -1.93 13.34
C ILE A 114 -10.32 -2.44 12.22
N ASP A 115 -11.48 -1.81 12.08
CA ASP A 115 -12.49 -2.24 11.11
C ASP A 115 -12.13 -1.89 9.67
N ALA A 116 -12.75 -2.60 8.72
CA ALA A 116 -12.54 -2.41 7.30
C ALA A 116 -12.93 -1.01 6.79
N ALA A 117 -13.90 -0.34 7.44
CA ALA A 117 -14.34 1.00 7.06
C ALA A 117 -13.26 2.04 7.38
N THR A 118 -12.54 1.87 8.48
CA THR A 118 -11.39 2.70 8.85
C THR A 118 -10.27 2.59 7.81
N TRP A 119 -9.92 1.37 7.40
CA TRP A 119 -8.93 1.16 6.32
C TRP A 119 -9.38 1.74 4.99
N GLN A 120 -10.66 1.59 4.66
CA GLN A 120 -11.22 2.15 3.44
C GLN A 120 -11.16 3.68 3.43
N ALA A 121 -11.36 4.34 4.57
CA ALA A 121 -11.24 5.80 4.68
C ALA A 121 -9.81 6.27 4.40
N VAL A 122 -8.79 5.56 4.89
CA VAL A 122 -7.37 5.84 4.57
C VAL A 122 -7.13 5.68 3.07
N CYS A 123 -7.57 4.57 2.46
CA CYS A 123 -7.43 4.34 1.02
C CYS A 123 -8.12 5.45 0.18
N ASN A 124 -9.32 5.87 0.57
CA ASN A 124 -10.07 6.93 -0.12
C ASN A 124 -9.34 8.28 -0.07
N THR A 125 -8.74 8.61 1.08
CA THR A 125 -7.95 9.84 1.24
C THR A 125 -6.73 9.84 0.30
N MET A 126 -6.02 8.72 0.22
CA MET A 126 -4.89 8.56 -0.70
C MET A 126 -5.32 8.71 -2.16
N THR A 127 -6.36 7.98 -2.58
CA THR A 127 -6.83 8.00 -3.97
C THR A 127 -7.34 9.38 -4.39
N ALA A 128 -8.02 10.10 -3.50
CA ALA A 128 -8.45 11.48 -3.73
C ALA A 128 -7.26 12.45 -3.90
N GLY A 129 -6.18 12.22 -3.17
CA GLY A 129 -4.92 12.96 -3.32
C GLY A 129 -4.22 12.63 -4.63
N PHE A 130 -4.14 11.37 -5.00
CA PHE A 130 -3.54 10.90 -6.26
C PHE A 130 -4.25 11.46 -7.49
N ALA A 131 -5.58 11.55 -7.46
CA ALA A 131 -6.37 12.21 -8.51
C ALA A 131 -6.01 13.69 -8.72
N LYS A 132 -5.43 14.35 -7.70
CA LYS A 132 -4.95 15.73 -7.74
C LYS A 132 -3.43 15.83 -7.94
N GLY A 133 -2.75 14.72 -8.22
CA GLY A 133 -1.30 14.66 -8.35
C GLY A 133 -0.51 14.79 -7.04
N LYS A 134 -1.17 14.74 -5.88
CA LYS A 134 -0.55 14.91 -4.55
C LYS A 134 -0.07 13.56 -3.98
N PHE A 135 0.77 12.85 -4.72
CA PHE A 135 1.24 11.52 -4.32
C PHE A 135 2.03 11.56 -3.01
N HIS A 136 2.98 12.47 -2.88
CA HIS A 136 3.80 12.66 -1.68
C HIS A 136 2.93 12.93 -0.44
N ASP A 137 2.20 14.04 -0.46
CA ASP A 137 1.45 14.51 0.72
C ASP A 137 0.40 13.51 1.18
N SER A 138 -0.35 12.92 0.23
CA SER A 138 -1.41 11.97 0.57
C SER A 138 -0.87 10.62 1.07
N THR A 139 0.30 10.20 0.61
CA THR A 139 0.94 8.98 1.13
C THR A 139 1.49 9.22 2.55
N LEU A 140 2.15 10.33 2.80
CA LEU A 140 2.63 10.66 4.15
C LEU A 140 1.48 10.84 5.15
N ALA A 141 0.40 11.52 4.75
CA ALA A 141 -0.79 11.65 5.59
C ALA A 141 -1.42 10.28 5.92
N ALA A 142 -1.45 9.36 4.97
CA ALA A 142 -1.94 8.01 5.21
C ALA A 142 -1.04 7.23 6.17
N ILE A 143 0.29 7.30 6.01
CA ILE A 143 1.24 6.65 6.93
C ILE A 143 1.09 7.22 8.35
N THR A 144 0.96 8.55 8.48
CA THR A 144 0.71 9.19 9.77
C THR A 144 -0.57 8.64 10.42
N HIS A 145 -1.66 8.53 9.66
CA HIS A 145 -2.92 7.98 10.18
C HIS A 145 -2.79 6.50 10.55
N VAL A 146 -2.10 5.69 9.74
CA VAL A 146 -1.84 4.27 10.06
C VAL A 146 -1.00 4.17 11.34
N ASN A 147 0.05 4.98 11.50
CA ASN A 147 0.87 5.03 12.72
C ASN A 147 0.02 5.39 13.95
N GLU A 148 -0.92 6.33 13.84
CA GLU A 148 -1.83 6.70 14.94
C GLU A 148 -2.76 5.54 15.34
N LEU A 149 -3.32 4.84 14.35
CA LEU A 149 -4.15 3.66 14.58
C LEU A 149 -3.34 2.55 15.27
N LEU A 150 -2.14 2.27 14.77
CA LEU A 150 -1.27 1.25 15.36
C LEU A 150 -0.80 1.65 16.77
N ARG A 151 -0.44 2.89 16.99
CA ARG A 151 -0.07 3.39 18.33
C ARG A 151 -1.21 3.24 19.34
N THR A 152 -2.46 3.44 18.90
CA THR A 152 -3.64 3.33 19.76
C THR A 152 -3.92 1.88 20.16
N HIS A 153 -3.82 0.94 19.22
CA HIS A 153 -4.20 -0.46 19.44
C HIS A 153 -3.02 -1.38 19.75
N PHE A 154 -1.81 -1.01 19.31
CA PHE A 154 -0.58 -1.79 19.43
C PHE A 154 0.58 -0.90 19.91
N PRO A 155 0.46 -0.23 21.07
CA PRO A 155 1.52 0.65 21.57
C PRO A 155 2.83 -0.10 21.75
N ALA A 156 3.96 0.58 21.60
CA ALA A 156 5.28 0.02 21.81
C ALA A 156 5.42 -0.47 23.26
N ASN A 157 6.09 -1.61 23.44
CA ASN A 157 6.30 -2.28 24.74
C ASN A 157 7.78 -2.63 25.01
N GLY A 158 8.68 -1.80 24.52
CA GLY A 158 10.13 -1.97 24.65
C GLY A 158 10.84 -1.86 23.31
N ASN A 159 12.13 -2.11 23.31
CA ASN A 159 12.93 -2.13 22.10
C ASN A 159 12.71 -3.47 21.35
N ARG A 160 12.34 -3.40 20.07
CA ARG A 160 12.07 -4.56 19.22
C ARG A 160 12.94 -4.49 17.96
N PRO A 161 13.36 -5.64 17.42
CA PRO A 161 13.99 -5.66 16.12
C PRO A 161 12.97 -5.24 15.05
N ASN A 162 13.42 -4.54 14.04
CA ASN A 162 12.63 -4.29 12.83
C ASN A 162 12.50 -5.63 12.07
N GLU A 163 11.26 -6.06 11.83
CA GLU A 163 10.96 -7.36 11.21
C GLU A 163 10.75 -7.24 9.70
N LEU A 164 10.33 -6.06 9.22
CA LEU A 164 10.11 -5.79 7.80
C LEU A 164 10.97 -4.60 7.32
N PRO A 165 11.40 -4.59 6.05
CA PRO A 165 12.13 -3.44 5.52
C PRO A 165 11.21 -2.21 5.36
N ASP A 166 11.62 -1.06 5.88
CA ASP A 166 10.84 0.19 5.91
C ASP A 166 10.78 0.89 4.54
N ARG A 167 11.80 0.66 3.71
CA ARG A 167 11.88 1.30 2.39
C ARG A 167 10.81 0.75 1.46
N PRO A 168 10.02 1.62 0.78
CA PRO A 168 9.03 1.18 -0.19
C PRO A 168 9.59 0.29 -1.30
N VAL A 169 8.82 -0.73 -1.69
CA VAL A 169 9.09 -1.55 -2.88
C VAL A 169 8.50 -0.86 -4.10
N MET A 170 9.31 -0.72 -5.16
CA MET A 170 8.87 -0.20 -6.47
C MET A 170 8.90 -1.34 -7.50
N LEU A 171 7.73 -1.68 -8.10
CA LEU A 171 7.53 -2.76 -9.07
C LEU A 171 7.11 -2.23 -10.44
#